data_1263a27343f5dac91396dc7881bd6f80
#
_entry.id   1263a27343f5dac91396dc7881bd6f80
#
_cell.length_a   1.000
_cell.length_b   1.000
_cell.length_c   1.000
_cell.angle_alpha   90.00
_cell.angle_beta   90.00
_cell.angle_gamma   90.00
#
_symmetry.space_group_name_H-M   'P 1'
#
loop_
_entity.id
_entity.type
_entity.pdbx_description
1 polymer ?
#
loop_
_entity_poly.entity_id
_entity_poly.type
_entity_poly.pdbx_seq_one_letter_code
_entity_poly.pdbx_strand_id
1 'polypeptide(L)'
;MLTKSLEGRSLDLLTITVNSDREKIEEKPVIFLSARVHPGEVCSSFVIHGIIKFLLDSSPYSRKLLKNYVFKIIPMLNPDGVARGHYRFDTRGMEPYGLTVHCVIITCGQNKTYKFLLWVIK
;
A
#
# COMPACT_ATOMS: atom_id res chain seq x y z
N MET A 1 8.48 0.90 10.24
CA MET A 1 8.84 -0.46 9.79
C MET A 1 7.79 -1.42 10.26
N LEU A 2 7.19 -2.23 9.38
CA LEU A 2 6.20 -3.27 9.73
C LEU A 2 6.91 -4.57 10.13
N THR A 3 7.80 -5.03 9.26
CA THR A 3 8.60 -6.25 9.43
C THR A 3 9.84 -6.19 8.54
N LYS A 4 10.64 -7.25 8.58
CA LYS A 4 11.75 -7.45 7.64
C LYS A 4 11.41 -8.55 6.63
N SER A 5 11.94 -8.42 5.43
CA SER A 5 11.91 -9.45 4.41
C SER A 5 12.82 -10.63 4.77
N LEU A 6 12.82 -11.68 3.96
CA LEU A 6 13.69 -12.84 4.15
C LEU A 6 15.18 -12.47 4.14
N GLU A 7 15.57 -11.45 3.36
CA GLU A 7 16.94 -10.95 3.28
C GLU A 7 17.22 -9.76 4.20
N GLY A 8 16.33 -9.50 5.15
CA GLY A 8 16.51 -8.46 6.17
C GLY A 8 16.20 -7.03 5.73
N ARG A 9 15.62 -6.81 4.52
CA ARG A 9 15.20 -5.49 4.07
C ARG A 9 13.92 -5.06 4.77
N SER A 10 13.78 -3.76 5.03
CA SER A 10 12.58 -3.23 5.68
C SER A 10 11.36 -3.31 4.79
N LEU A 11 10.26 -3.82 5.35
CA LEU A 11 8.91 -3.56 4.84
C LEU A 11 8.31 -2.43 5.68
N ASP A 12 8.04 -1.30 5.04
CA ASP A 12 7.52 -0.14 5.73
C ASP A 12 6.02 -0.02 5.54
N LEU A 13 5.30 0.20 6.65
CA LEU A 13 3.89 0.56 6.66
C LEU A 13 3.79 2.04 7.01
N LEU A 14 3.31 2.82 6.06
CA LEU A 14 2.98 4.22 6.26
C LEU A 14 1.55 4.34 6.77
N THR A 15 1.31 5.25 7.71
CA THR A 15 -0.03 5.62 8.15
C THR A 15 -0.21 7.10 7.92
N ILE A 16 -1.18 7.46 7.07
CA ILE A 16 -1.46 8.84 6.71
C ILE A 16 -2.91 9.15 7.05
N THR A 17 -3.13 10.12 7.94
CA THR A 17 -4.46 10.62 8.33
C THR A 17 -4.30 11.99 8.98
N VAL A 18 -5.39 12.75 9.09
CA VAL A 18 -5.41 13.97 9.91
C VAL A 18 -5.86 13.62 11.31
N ASN A 19 -5.06 14.01 12.28
CA ASN A 19 -5.33 13.80 13.69
C ASN A 19 -6.12 15.00 14.24
N SER A 20 -7.45 14.94 14.21
CA SER A 20 -8.27 15.95 14.88
C SER A 20 -8.55 15.59 16.35
N ASP A 21 -8.74 14.31 16.67
CA ASP A 21 -8.92 13.77 18.02
C ASP A 21 -8.53 12.30 18.01
N ARG A 22 -7.68 11.84 18.95
CA ARG A 22 -7.17 10.46 18.99
C ARG A 22 -8.28 9.40 19.03
N GLU A 23 -9.37 9.67 19.75
CA GLU A 23 -10.51 8.75 19.88
C GLU A 23 -11.26 8.52 18.57
N LYS A 24 -11.24 9.49 17.63
CA LYS A 24 -11.95 9.37 16.35
C LYS A 24 -11.17 8.66 15.25
N ILE A 25 -9.86 8.43 15.42
CA ILE A 25 -9.05 7.74 14.40
C ILE A 25 -9.44 6.27 14.31
N GLU A 26 -9.72 5.62 15.45
CA GLU A 26 -10.09 4.19 15.47
C GLU A 26 -11.46 3.91 14.85
N GLU A 27 -12.31 4.93 14.77
CA GLU A 27 -13.63 4.84 14.14
C GLU A 27 -13.58 5.05 12.62
N LYS A 28 -12.48 5.63 12.08
CA LYS A 28 -12.37 5.90 10.64
C LYS A 28 -12.18 4.62 9.85
N PRO A 29 -12.85 4.49 8.68
CA PRO A 29 -12.56 3.42 7.75
C PRO A 29 -11.10 3.46 7.31
N VAL A 30 -10.49 2.28 7.21
CA VAL A 30 -9.11 2.11 6.77
C VAL A 30 -9.09 1.83 5.27
N ILE A 31 -8.31 2.60 4.53
CA ILE A 31 -7.95 2.33 3.14
C ILE A 31 -6.54 1.75 3.16
N PHE A 32 -6.42 0.48 2.80
CA PHE A 32 -5.13 -0.20 2.69
C PHE A 32 -4.68 -0.22 1.23
N LEU A 33 -3.45 0.22 0.99
CA LEU A 33 -2.82 0.26 -0.33
C LEU A 33 -1.49 -0.49 -0.27
N SER A 34 -1.21 -1.30 -1.30
CA SER A 34 0.09 -1.93 -1.44
C SER A 34 0.56 -1.91 -2.89
N ALA A 35 1.88 -1.93 -3.10
CA ALA A 35 2.50 -1.89 -4.41
C ALA A 35 3.71 -2.85 -4.47
N ARG A 36 4.20 -3.11 -5.67
CA ARG A 36 5.41 -3.92 -5.94
C ARG A 36 5.35 -5.30 -5.30
N VAL A 37 4.21 -5.99 -5.43
CA VAL A 37 4.12 -7.42 -5.11
C VAL A 37 5.00 -8.21 -6.09
N HIS A 38 4.93 -7.89 -7.38
CA HIS A 38 5.87 -8.37 -8.37
C HIS A 38 6.96 -7.32 -8.62
N PRO A 39 8.23 -7.70 -8.57
CA PRO A 39 9.34 -6.75 -8.65
C PRO A 39 9.39 -5.94 -9.96
N GLY A 40 8.99 -6.54 -11.09
CA GLY A 40 8.98 -5.90 -12.40
C GLY A 40 7.88 -4.86 -12.62
N GLU A 41 6.91 -4.76 -11.69
CA GLU A 41 5.80 -3.81 -11.79
C GLU A 41 6.21 -2.39 -11.38
N VAL A 42 7.18 -1.82 -12.09
CA VAL A 42 7.74 -0.49 -11.77
C VAL A 42 6.67 0.59 -11.78
N CYS A 43 5.66 0.48 -12.66
CA CYS A 43 4.55 1.43 -12.73
C CYS A 43 3.79 1.56 -11.41
N SER A 44 3.65 0.47 -10.64
CA SER A 44 2.98 0.50 -9.33
C SER A 44 3.70 1.39 -8.31
N SER A 45 5.02 1.51 -8.41
CA SER A 45 5.77 2.44 -7.55
C SER A 45 5.48 3.90 -7.88
N PHE A 46 5.32 4.24 -9.17
CA PHE A 46 4.96 5.61 -9.57
C PHE A 46 3.54 5.95 -9.14
N VAL A 47 2.60 5.01 -9.27
CA VAL A 47 1.20 5.19 -8.84
C VAL A 47 1.15 5.42 -7.34
N ILE A 48 1.77 4.55 -6.52
CA ILE A 48 1.74 4.69 -5.06
C ILE A 48 2.44 5.96 -4.59
N HIS A 49 3.54 6.35 -5.25
CA HIS A 49 4.24 7.59 -4.96
C HIS A 49 3.36 8.82 -5.28
N GLY A 50 2.64 8.79 -6.41
CA GLY A 50 1.68 9.84 -6.76
C GLY A 50 0.55 9.96 -5.73
N ILE A 51 0.01 8.83 -5.26
CA ILE A 51 -1.00 8.80 -4.19
C ILE A 51 -0.44 9.39 -2.89
N ILE A 52 0.74 8.97 -2.45
CA ILE A 52 1.38 9.51 -1.24
C ILE A 52 1.59 11.02 -1.37
N LYS A 53 2.14 11.47 -2.50
CA LYS A 53 2.35 12.90 -2.76
C LYS A 53 1.03 13.67 -2.71
N PHE A 54 -0.03 13.17 -3.33
CA PHE A 54 -1.35 13.77 -3.29
C PHE A 54 -1.93 13.83 -1.87
N LEU A 55 -1.79 12.76 -1.08
CA LEU A 55 -2.29 12.76 0.31
C LEU A 55 -1.53 13.74 1.20
N LEU A 56 -0.25 13.95 0.95
CA LEU A 56 0.58 14.91 1.69
C LEU A 56 0.47 16.34 1.17
N ASP A 57 -0.13 16.54 0.00
CA ASP A 57 -0.47 17.86 -0.50
C ASP A 57 -1.59 18.49 0.33
N SER A 58 -1.37 19.69 0.85
CA SER A 58 -2.32 20.39 1.71
C SER A 58 -3.58 20.90 0.99
N SER A 59 -3.96 20.26 -0.13
CA SER A 59 -5.15 20.62 -0.91
C SER A 59 -6.45 20.37 -0.12
N PRO A 60 -7.55 21.06 -0.44
CA PRO A 60 -8.85 20.79 0.18
C PRO A 60 -9.33 19.35 -0.03
N TYR A 61 -8.95 18.72 -1.15
CA TYR A 61 -9.35 17.35 -1.48
C TYR A 61 -8.60 16.32 -0.62
N SER A 62 -7.27 16.45 -0.49
CA SER A 62 -6.48 15.57 0.36
C SER A 62 -6.90 15.68 1.82
N ARG A 63 -7.12 16.92 2.33
CA ARG A 63 -7.62 17.13 3.69
C ARG A 63 -8.98 16.48 3.92
N LYS A 64 -9.92 16.57 2.97
CA LYS A 64 -11.22 15.91 3.05
C LYS A 64 -11.09 14.39 3.15
N LEU A 65 -10.20 13.79 2.36
CA LEU A 65 -9.93 12.35 2.43
C LEU A 65 -9.33 11.96 3.78
N LEU A 66 -8.29 12.65 4.24
CA LEU A 66 -7.61 12.35 5.49
C LEU A 66 -8.48 12.60 6.72
N LYS A 67 -9.48 13.46 6.62
CA LYS A 67 -10.47 13.70 7.68
C LYS A 67 -11.42 12.51 7.85
N ASN A 68 -11.74 11.81 6.75
CA ASN A 68 -12.72 10.73 6.74
C ASN A 68 -12.10 9.32 6.76
N TYR A 69 -10.82 9.17 6.39
CA TYR A 69 -10.16 7.86 6.24
C TYR A 69 -8.79 7.83 6.89
N VAL A 70 -8.38 6.63 7.24
CA VAL A 70 -6.98 6.30 7.57
C VAL A 70 -6.37 5.54 6.40
N PHE A 71 -5.30 6.06 5.84
CA PHE A 71 -4.55 5.37 4.79
C PHE A 71 -3.41 4.57 5.41
N LYS A 72 -3.37 3.26 5.12
CA LYS A 72 -2.30 2.33 5.46
C LYS A 72 -1.64 1.91 4.16
N ILE A 73 -0.37 2.23 3.98
CA ILE A 73 0.31 2.07 2.69
C ILE A 73 1.58 1.25 2.87
N ILE A 74 1.71 0.17 2.09
CA ILE A 74 2.97 -0.58 1.92
C ILE A 74 3.50 -0.29 0.52
N PRO A 75 4.51 0.59 0.36
CA PRO A 75 4.98 1.01 -0.96
C PRO A 75 5.65 -0.11 -1.77
N MET A 76 6.20 -1.12 -1.08
CA MET A 76 6.94 -2.20 -1.72
C MET A 76 6.78 -3.49 -0.93
N LEU A 77 6.00 -4.45 -1.46
CA LEU A 77 5.75 -5.73 -0.80
C LEU A 77 6.87 -6.75 -1.01
N ASN A 78 7.61 -6.66 -2.13
CA ASN A 78 8.70 -7.60 -2.45
C ASN A 78 10.03 -6.86 -2.65
N PRO A 79 10.63 -6.30 -1.56
CA PRO A 79 11.88 -5.54 -1.66
C PRO A 79 13.06 -6.43 -2.06
N ASP A 80 13.06 -7.72 -1.73
CA ASP A 80 14.13 -8.64 -2.06
C ASP A 80 14.16 -8.94 -3.56
N GLY A 81 13.01 -9.24 -4.15
CA GLY A 81 12.90 -9.44 -5.58
C GLY A 81 13.29 -8.19 -6.37
N VAL A 82 12.94 -7.00 -5.87
CA VAL A 82 13.35 -5.73 -6.48
C VAL A 82 14.87 -5.57 -6.42
N ALA A 83 15.48 -5.80 -5.27
CA ALA A 83 16.94 -5.67 -5.08
C ALA A 83 17.73 -6.66 -5.94
N ARG A 84 17.17 -7.84 -6.22
CA ARG A 84 17.77 -8.86 -7.08
C ARG A 84 17.45 -8.68 -8.57
N GLY A 85 16.62 -7.73 -8.94
CA GLY A 85 16.22 -7.51 -10.32
C GLY A 85 15.31 -8.60 -10.88
N HIS A 86 14.57 -9.32 -10.02
CA HIS A 86 13.59 -10.30 -10.47
C HIS A 86 12.42 -9.61 -11.18
N TYR A 87 11.81 -10.32 -12.12
CA TYR A 87 10.64 -9.77 -12.81
C TYR A 87 9.34 -10.03 -12.02
N ARG A 88 9.15 -11.27 -11.53
CA ARG A 88 7.89 -11.68 -10.92
C ARG A 88 8.05 -12.41 -9.58
N PHE A 89 9.08 -13.23 -9.45
CA PHE A 89 9.25 -14.16 -8.33
C PHE A 89 9.88 -13.50 -7.08
N ASP A 90 9.66 -14.14 -5.93
CA ASP A 90 10.44 -13.88 -4.73
C ASP A 90 11.84 -14.50 -4.82
N THR A 91 12.62 -14.39 -3.77
CA THR A 91 13.99 -14.93 -3.71
C THR A 91 14.06 -16.47 -3.64
N ARG A 92 12.93 -17.12 -3.41
CA ARG A 92 12.79 -18.60 -3.39
C ARG A 92 12.31 -19.14 -4.73
N GLY A 93 12.12 -18.30 -5.74
CA GLY A 93 11.53 -18.67 -7.02
C GLY A 93 10.01 -18.92 -6.94
N MET A 94 9.38 -18.46 -5.86
CA MET A 94 7.93 -18.56 -5.68
C MET A 94 7.24 -17.30 -6.18
N GLU A 95 6.11 -17.48 -6.86
CA GLU A 95 5.26 -16.37 -7.20
C GLU A 95 4.53 -15.88 -5.94
N PRO A 96 4.79 -14.64 -5.49
CA PRO A 96 4.06 -14.12 -4.35
C PRO A 96 2.57 -14.07 -4.69
N TYR A 97 1.78 -14.81 -3.94
CA TYR A 97 0.32 -14.73 -3.97
C TYR A 97 -0.42 -15.22 -5.21
N GLY A 98 0.02 -16.17 -6.00
CA GLY A 98 -0.79 -16.95 -6.96
C GLY A 98 -1.88 -16.23 -7.79
N LEU A 99 -2.02 -14.93 -7.63
CA LEU A 99 -2.96 -14.02 -8.26
C LEU A 99 -2.19 -13.01 -9.11
N THR A 100 -2.56 -12.93 -10.37
CA THR A 100 -2.08 -11.88 -11.30
C THR A 100 -2.66 -10.53 -10.88
N VAL A 101 -2.13 -9.96 -9.79
CA VAL A 101 -2.53 -8.64 -9.34
C VAL A 101 -1.48 -7.64 -9.83
N HIS A 102 -1.76 -7.07 -10.99
CA HIS A 102 -1.03 -5.90 -11.44
C HIS A 102 -1.60 -4.68 -10.71
N CYS A 103 -0.82 -4.03 -9.87
CA CYS A 103 -1.08 -2.73 -9.27
C CYS A 103 -1.49 -2.70 -7.80
N VAL A 104 -1.98 -1.55 -7.40
CA VAL A 104 -2.34 -1.16 -6.04
C VAL A 104 -3.57 -1.94 -5.56
N ILE A 105 -3.45 -2.67 -4.47
CA ILE A 105 -4.60 -3.28 -3.80
C ILE A 105 -5.21 -2.24 -2.87
N ILE A 106 -6.49 -1.95 -3.06
CA ILE A 106 -7.25 -1.07 -2.19
C ILE A 106 -8.25 -1.91 -1.41
N THR A 107 -8.14 -1.89 -0.09
CA THR A 107 -9.16 -2.45 0.79
C THR A 107 -9.73 -1.34 1.66
N CYS A 108 -11.06 -1.26 1.75
CA CYS A 108 -11.75 -0.34 2.64
C CYS A 108 -12.65 -1.15 3.57
N GLY A 109 -12.55 -0.92 4.88
CA GLY A 109 -13.40 -1.61 5.84
C GLY A 109 -13.67 -0.78 7.09
N GLN A 110 -14.90 -0.90 7.60
CA GLN A 110 -15.24 -0.61 8.99
C GLN A 110 -15.48 -1.94 9.71
N ASN A 111 -15.07 -2.04 10.97
CA ASN A 111 -15.42 -3.15 11.87
C ASN A 111 -15.15 -4.56 11.29
N LYS A 112 -13.91 -4.84 10.86
CA LYS A 112 -13.44 -6.16 10.41
C LYS A 112 -14.06 -6.69 9.10
N THR A 113 -14.83 -5.92 8.37
CA THR A 113 -15.35 -6.33 7.07
C THR A 113 -14.51 -5.66 5.97
N TYR A 114 -13.62 -6.40 5.34
CA TYR A 114 -12.80 -5.92 4.23
C TYR A 114 -13.51 -6.18 2.91
N LYS A 115 -13.82 -5.13 2.17
CA LYS A 115 -14.19 -5.25 0.75
C LYS A 115 -12.93 -5.06 -0.08
N PHE A 116 -12.54 -6.09 -0.82
CA PHE A 116 -11.42 -6.02 -1.75
C PHE A 116 -11.86 -5.31 -3.02
N LEU A 117 -11.34 -4.13 -3.28
CA LEU A 117 -11.44 -3.47 -4.58
C LEU A 117 -10.09 -3.65 -5.28
N LEU A 118 -10.08 -4.60 -6.21
CA LEU A 118 -8.92 -4.84 -7.06
C LEU A 118 -8.98 -3.84 -8.21
N TRP A 119 -8.09 -2.86 -8.23
CA TRP A 119 -7.88 -2.03 -9.41
C TRP A 119 -6.73 -2.60 -10.22
N VAL A 120 -7.08 -3.21 -11.34
CA VAL A 120 -6.12 -3.60 -12.37
C VAL A 120 -6.06 -2.45 -13.36
N ILE A 121 -4.93 -1.73 -13.41
CA ILE A 121 -4.66 -0.83 -14.53
C ILE A 121 -4.11 -1.73 -15.64
N LYS A 122 -4.91 -1.91 -16.69
CA LYS A 122 -4.46 -2.56 -17.93
C LYS A 122 -3.55 -1.62 -18.69
#